data_4d1346420664d1a4ec5dd59f46162c61
#
_entry.id   4d1346420664d1a4ec5dd59f46162c61
#
_cell.length_a   1.000
_cell.length_b   1.000
_cell.length_c   1.000
_cell.angle_alpha   90.00
_cell.angle_beta   90.00
_cell.angle_gamma   90.00
#
_symmetry.space_group_name_H-M   'P 1'
#
loop_
_entity.id
_entity.type
_entity.pdbx_description
1 polymer ?
#
loop_
_entity_poly.entity_id
_entity_poly.type
_entity_poly.pdbx_seq_one_letter_code
_entity_poly.pdbx_strand_id
1 'polypeptide(L)'
;TANNHSLDRGRKGLERTIQLIDSLNIPHAGTYINSEERENKYPLLLEKNGFRIAMLNYTYGTNGIVVTPPNIVNYIDTIIIAKDIEASKALNPDAIIACMHWGIEYQSLPSKKQKFLADWLLQKGVDHVIGSHPHVVQPIEVREDSLTKEKHLVVYSLGNYISNMSARRTDGGLMVRMELVKDSTIRLNHCEYSLVWTARPIQSGKKNHQLLPINLPSDSIPVNARNSLRIFTNDARILFNKHNQGIKEYLFYKKK
;
A
#
# COMPACT_ATOMS: atom_id res chain seq x y z
N THR A 1 6.83 0.75 7.36
CA THR A 1 8.02 -0.11 7.55
C THR A 1 7.67 -1.52 8.01
N ALA A 2 6.46 -1.78 8.56
CA ALA A 2 6.03 -3.12 8.92
C ALA A 2 5.73 -3.97 7.67
N ASN A 3 6.56 -4.95 7.41
CA ASN A 3 6.41 -5.95 6.37
C ASN A 3 7.12 -7.24 6.78
N ASN A 4 6.93 -8.34 6.03
CA ASN A 4 7.51 -9.63 6.38
C ASN A 4 9.04 -9.69 6.29
N HIS A 5 9.70 -8.72 5.66
CA HIS A 5 11.16 -8.59 5.54
C HIS A 5 11.78 -7.59 6.52
N SER A 6 11.01 -7.05 7.46
CA SER A 6 11.51 -6.07 8.44
C SER A 6 12.69 -6.55 9.26
N LEU A 7 12.84 -7.87 9.42
CA LEU A 7 13.90 -8.51 10.21
C LEU A 7 14.88 -9.36 9.39
N ASP A 8 14.91 -9.30 8.07
CA ASP A 8 15.83 -10.09 7.22
C ASP A 8 17.32 -9.93 7.59
N ARG A 9 17.68 -8.79 8.17
CA ARG A 9 19.01 -8.49 8.70
C ARG A 9 19.05 -8.37 10.22
N GLY A 10 18.05 -8.99 10.89
CA GLY A 10 17.91 -9.00 12.34
C GLY A 10 17.74 -7.60 12.92
N ARG A 11 17.93 -7.50 14.24
CA ARG A 11 17.81 -6.26 15.02
C ARG A 11 18.63 -5.10 14.43
N LYS A 12 19.91 -5.35 14.11
CA LYS A 12 20.79 -4.29 13.56
C LYS A 12 20.28 -3.73 12.23
N GLY A 13 19.68 -4.58 11.39
CA GLY A 13 19.10 -4.15 10.12
C GLY A 13 17.88 -3.28 10.31
N LEU A 14 16.98 -3.66 11.23
CA LEU A 14 15.79 -2.90 11.58
C LEU A 14 16.17 -1.52 12.15
N GLU A 15 17.02 -1.48 13.17
CA GLU A 15 17.47 -0.24 13.82
C GLU A 15 18.19 0.71 12.82
N ARG A 16 19.07 0.16 11.98
CA ARG A 16 19.74 0.94 10.93
C ARG A 16 18.75 1.55 9.93
N THR A 17 17.71 0.80 9.56
CA THR A 17 16.68 1.30 8.65
C THR A 17 15.95 2.49 9.26
N ILE A 18 15.55 2.38 10.52
CA ILE A 18 14.89 3.47 11.26
C ILE A 18 15.80 4.69 11.34
N GLN A 19 17.05 4.52 11.77
CA GLN A 19 18.04 5.60 11.88
C GLN A 19 18.28 6.32 10.54
N LEU A 20 18.34 5.57 9.42
CA LEU A 20 18.49 6.15 8.10
C LEU A 20 17.25 6.97 7.70
N ILE A 21 16.05 6.45 7.90
CA ILE A 21 14.80 7.15 7.60
C ILE A 21 14.69 8.42 8.44
N ASP A 22 15.01 8.35 9.73
CA ASP A 22 15.05 9.51 10.64
C ASP A 22 16.08 10.57 10.20
N SER A 23 17.28 10.14 9.77
CA SER A 23 18.32 11.05 9.27
C SER A 23 17.91 11.80 7.99
N LEU A 24 16.96 11.24 7.24
CA LEU A 24 16.37 11.86 6.05
C LEU A 24 15.13 12.69 6.37
N ASN A 25 14.73 12.80 7.63
CA ASN A 25 13.49 13.44 8.08
C ASN A 25 12.25 12.88 7.39
N ILE A 26 12.22 11.57 7.14
CA ILE A 26 11.06 10.89 6.53
C ILE A 26 10.20 10.29 7.65
N PRO A 27 8.96 10.76 7.85
CA PRO A 27 8.04 10.15 8.80
C PRO A 27 7.76 8.69 8.43
N HIS A 28 7.75 7.80 9.43
CA HIS A 28 7.53 6.38 9.20
C HIS A 28 6.65 5.75 10.29
N ALA A 29 6.05 4.63 9.97
CA ALA A 29 5.23 3.85 10.90
C ALA A 29 5.47 2.35 10.70
N GLY A 30 5.24 1.56 11.76
CA GLY A 30 5.20 0.11 11.70
C GLY A 30 6.34 -0.63 12.38
N THR A 31 7.55 -0.04 12.46
CA THR A 31 8.69 -0.61 13.18
C THR A 31 9.36 0.45 14.05
N TYR A 32 9.84 0.06 15.23
CA TYR A 32 10.40 0.97 16.23
C TYR A 32 11.56 0.33 16.97
N ILE A 33 12.48 1.16 17.45
CA ILE A 33 13.65 0.70 18.24
C ILE A 33 13.19 0.21 19.61
N ASN A 34 12.16 0.82 20.20
CA ASN A 34 11.59 0.45 21.50
C ASN A 34 10.14 0.94 21.66
N SER A 35 9.53 0.64 22.82
CA SER A 35 8.17 1.04 23.16
C SER A 35 8.00 2.55 23.28
N GLU A 36 8.97 3.23 23.86
CA GLU A 36 8.93 4.69 24.02
C GLU A 36 8.87 5.41 22.65
N GLU A 37 9.70 4.97 21.70
CA GLU A 37 9.65 5.50 20.34
C GLU A 37 8.28 5.26 19.69
N ARG A 38 7.71 4.04 19.84
CA ARG A 38 6.38 3.74 19.34
C ARG A 38 5.31 4.62 19.95
N GLU A 39 5.30 4.77 21.26
CA GLU A 39 4.34 5.60 21.99
C GLU A 39 4.40 7.08 21.54
N ASN A 40 5.61 7.60 21.29
CA ASN A 40 5.83 8.97 20.88
C ASN A 40 5.53 9.25 19.39
N LYS A 41 5.70 8.24 18.51
CA LYS A 41 5.59 8.41 17.04
C LYS A 41 4.35 7.77 16.43
N TYR A 42 3.56 7.00 17.19
CA TYR A 42 2.45 6.23 16.65
C TYR A 42 1.16 6.40 17.45
N PRO A 43 0.00 6.62 16.80
CA PRO A 43 -0.23 6.65 15.35
C PRO A 43 0.51 7.79 14.65
N LEU A 44 0.99 7.54 13.40
CA LEU A 44 1.68 8.56 12.63
C LEU A 44 0.69 9.60 12.11
N LEU A 45 0.80 10.83 12.56
CA LEU A 45 -0.02 11.94 12.07
C LEU A 45 0.75 12.74 11.02
N LEU A 46 0.18 12.84 9.81
CA LEU A 46 0.69 13.65 8.72
C LEU A 46 -0.19 14.88 8.53
N GLU A 47 0.43 16.05 8.50
CA GLU A 47 -0.28 17.31 8.33
C GLU A 47 0.21 18.02 7.05
N LYS A 48 -0.71 18.29 6.13
CA LYS A 48 -0.41 18.99 4.88
C LYS A 48 -1.68 19.61 4.29
N ASN A 49 -1.53 20.83 3.76
CA ASN A 49 -2.62 21.56 3.07
C ASN A 49 -3.91 21.68 3.92
N GLY A 50 -3.79 21.79 5.24
CA GLY A 50 -4.93 21.87 6.14
C GLY A 50 -5.60 20.52 6.46
N PHE A 51 -5.04 19.41 5.97
CA PHE A 51 -5.47 18.06 6.32
C PHE A 51 -4.58 17.42 7.38
N ARG A 52 -5.19 16.61 8.23
CA ARG A 52 -4.57 15.77 9.26
C ARG A 52 -4.90 14.32 8.99
N ILE A 53 -3.93 13.53 8.56
CA ILE A 53 -4.13 12.13 8.20
C ILE A 53 -3.39 11.22 9.19
N ALA A 54 -4.13 10.37 9.90
CA ALA A 54 -3.52 9.35 10.73
C ALA A 54 -3.20 8.10 9.89
N MET A 55 -1.94 7.69 9.92
CA MET A 55 -1.44 6.54 9.19
C MET A 55 -1.16 5.39 10.14
N LEU A 56 -1.77 4.24 9.89
CA LEU A 56 -1.52 2.99 10.59
C LEU A 56 -0.80 2.01 9.66
N ASN A 57 0.12 1.19 10.20
CA ASN A 57 0.83 0.19 9.41
C ASN A 57 1.07 -1.10 10.20
N TYR A 58 0.70 -2.24 9.62
CA TYR A 58 0.80 -3.57 10.23
C TYR A 58 1.23 -4.64 9.23
N THR A 59 1.89 -5.69 9.74
CA THR A 59 2.27 -6.88 8.97
C THR A 59 1.72 -8.17 9.57
N TYR A 60 1.49 -9.17 8.72
CA TYR A 60 1.06 -10.51 9.17
C TYR A 60 2.17 -11.29 9.88
N GLY A 61 3.42 -10.92 9.69
CA GLY A 61 4.57 -11.65 10.22
C GLY A 61 5.91 -11.09 9.75
N THR A 62 6.99 -11.77 10.15
CA THR A 62 8.38 -11.45 9.85
C THR A 62 9.15 -12.67 9.35
N ASN A 63 8.53 -13.47 8.47
CA ASN A 63 9.11 -14.69 7.88
C ASN A 63 9.66 -15.67 8.93
N GLY A 64 8.97 -15.79 10.08
CA GLY A 64 9.38 -16.67 11.18
C GLY A 64 10.53 -16.15 12.06
N ILE A 65 11.07 -14.97 11.76
CA ILE A 65 12.10 -14.34 12.60
C ILE A 65 11.41 -13.65 13.78
N VAL A 66 11.77 -14.05 15.00
CA VAL A 66 11.18 -13.49 16.21
C VAL A 66 11.71 -12.09 16.46
N VAL A 67 10.78 -11.15 16.70
CA VAL A 67 11.14 -9.80 17.18
C VAL A 67 11.60 -9.91 18.63
N THR A 68 12.80 -9.44 18.92
CA THR A 68 13.35 -9.43 20.29
C THR A 68 13.31 -8.03 20.90
N PRO A 69 12.90 -7.91 22.17
CA PRO A 69 12.97 -6.62 22.87
C PRO A 69 14.37 -5.98 22.78
N PRO A 70 14.47 -4.63 22.72
CA PRO A 70 13.39 -3.67 22.85
C PRO A 70 12.65 -3.37 21.53
N ASN A 71 13.07 -3.94 20.36
CA ASN A 71 12.49 -3.61 19.08
C ASN A 71 11.00 -4.02 18.99
N ILE A 72 10.25 -3.26 18.21
CA ILE A 72 8.82 -3.50 17.96
C ILE A 72 8.58 -3.55 16.46
N VAL A 73 7.78 -4.50 16.02
CA VAL A 73 7.13 -4.56 14.71
C VAL A 73 5.63 -4.63 14.94
N ASN A 74 4.87 -3.77 14.31
CA ASN A 74 3.41 -3.79 14.41
C ASN A 74 2.84 -5.00 13.65
N TYR A 75 2.46 -6.03 14.39
CA TYR A 75 1.76 -7.19 13.84
C TYR A 75 0.26 -6.95 13.71
N ILE A 76 -0.38 -7.68 12.79
CA ILE A 76 -1.85 -7.71 12.67
C ILE A 76 -2.43 -8.46 13.86
N ASP A 77 -2.80 -7.69 14.87
CA ASP A 77 -3.51 -8.12 16.08
C ASP A 77 -4.71 -7.17 16.28
N THR A 78 -5.92 -7.70 16.24
CA THR A 78 -7.14 -6.89 16.29
C THR A 78 -7.32 -6.15 17.62
N ILE A 79 -6.77 -6.66 18.73
CA ILE A 79 -6.81 -5.99 20.04
C ILE A 79 -5.91 -4.76 20.02
N ILE A 80 -4.68 -4.91 19.51
CA ILE A 80 -3.72 -3.81 19.42
C ILE A 80 -4.22 -2.79 18.39
N ILE A 81 -4.66 -3.24 17.22
CA ILE A 81 -5.18 -2.35 16.17
C ILE A 81 -6.36 -1.53 16.67
N ALA A 82 -7.29 -2.13 17.45
CA ALA A 82 -8.42 -1.40 18.03
C ALA A 82 -7.95 -0.27 18.95
N LYS A 83 -6.95 -0.50 19.81
CA LYS A 83 -6.36 0.54 20.66
C LYS A 83 -5.71 1.66 19.84
N ASP A 84 -4.98 1.30 18.80
CA ASP A 84 -4.30 2.26 17.92
C ASP A 84 -5.31 3.10 17.11
N ILE A 85 -6.45 2.52 16.72
CA ILE A 85 -7.56 3.27 16.08
C ILE A 85 -8.16 4.28 17.06
N GLU A 86 -8.42 3.89 18.30
CA GLU A 86 -8.94 4.83 19.32
C GLU A 86 -7.92 5.94 19.63
N ALA A 87 -6.62 5.61 19.71
CA ALA A 87 -5.56 6.60 19.83
C ALA A 87 -5.53 7.55 18.63
N SER A 88 -5.74 7.02 17.41
CA SER A 88 -5.84 7.84 16.19
C SER A 88 -7.00 8.80 16.25
N LYS A 89 -8.19 8.35 16.64
CA LYS A 89 -9.39 9.19 16.80
C LYS A 89 -9.16 10.33 17.81
N ALA A 90 -8.45 10.06 18.90
CA ALA A 90 -8.11 11.07 19.91
C ALA A 90 -7.25 12.21 19.36
N LEU A 91 -6.53 11.99 18.27
CA LEU A 91 -5.77 13.04 17.56
C LEU A 91 -6.65 13.93 16.67
N ASN A 92 -7.96 13.66 16.57
CA ASN A 92 -8.90 14.34 15.68
C ASN A 92 -8.39 14.45 14.23
N PRO A 93 -8.05 13.33 13.56
CA PRO A 93 -7.62 13.35 12.17
C PRO A 93 -8.81 13.59 11.24
N ASP A 94 -8.51 14.05 10.04
CA ASP A 94 -9.48 14.16 8.95
C ASP A 94 -9.75 12.83 8.27
N ALA A 95 -8.78 11.90 8.33
CA ALA A 95 -8.97 10.52 7.91
C ALA A 95 -7.94 9.59 8.59
N ILE A 96 -8.32 8.33 8.79
CA ILE A 96 -7.45 7.25 9.26
C ILE A 96 -7.20 6.29 8.09
N ILE A 97 -5.95 6.11 7.70
CA ILE A 97 -5.55 5.20 6.62
C ILE A 97 -4.74 4.04 7.20
N ALA A 98 -5.18 2.81 6.97
CA ALA A 98 -4.46 1.61 7.39
C ALA A 98 -3.68 0.99 6.22
N CYS A 99 -2.36 0.93 6.34
CA CYS A 99 -1.47 0.24 5.42
C CYS A 99 -1.25 -1.20 5.93
N MET A 100 -1.75 -2.19 5.19
CA MET A 100 -1.79 -3.58 5.61
C MET A 100 -0.86 -4.44 4.75
N HIS A 101 0.14 -5.05 5.38
CA HIS A 101 1.01 -6.03 4.73
C HIS A 101 0.48 -7.44 5.03
N TRP A 102 -0.33 -7.99 4.12
CA TRP A 102 -1.21 -9.14 4.37
C TRP A 102 -1.48 -10.00 3.13
N GLY A 103 -2.21 -11.09 3.33
CA GLY A 103 -2.68 -11.95 2.25
C GLY A 103 -1.79 -13.14 2.00
N ILE A 104 -1.94 -13.72 0.82
CA ILE A 104 -1.20 -14.92 0.37
C ILE A 104 -0.46 -14.53 -0.90
N GLU A 105 0.84 -14.83 -0.95
CA GLU A 105 1.68 -14.54 -2.11
C GLU A 105 1.10 -15.15 -3.40
N TYR A 106 1.17 -14.40 -4.48
CA TYR A 106 0.81 -14.77 -5.86
C TYR A 106 -0.68 -15.06 -6.08
N GLN A 107 -1.53 -14.84 -5.08
CA GLN A 107 -2.98 -14.97 -5.23
C GLN A 107 -3.57 -13.66 -5.76
N SER A 108 -4.21 -13.73 -6.94
CA SER A 108 -4.81 -12.53 -7.58
C SER A 108 -6.12 -12.08 -6.94
N LEU A 109 -6.77 -12.93 -6.13
CA LEU A 109 -7.98 -12.56 -5.39
C LEU A 109 -7.68 -12.49 -3.89
N PRO A 110 -8.29 -11.53 -3.18
CA PRO A 110 -8.12 -11.42 -1.75
C PRO A 110 -8.67 -12.64 -1.02
N SER A 111 -7.93 -13.11 -0.02
CA SER A 111 -8.35 -14.19 0.86
C SER A 111 -9.55 -13.78 1.73
N LYS A 112 -10.25 -14.76 2.31
CA LYS A 112 -11.33 -14.50 3.28
C LYS A 112 -10.84 -13.66 4.46
N LYS A 113 -9.60 -13.89 4.93
CA LYS A 113 -8.99 -13.13 6.03
C LYS A 113 -8.76 -11.65 5.66
N GLN A 114 -8.29 -11.37 4.44
CA GLN A 114 -8.14 -9.98 3.97
C GLN A 114 -9.49 -9.26 3.92
N LYS A 115 -10.52 -9.90 3.37
CA LYS A 115 -11.88 -9.34 3.31
C LYS A 115 -12.44 -9.06 4.71
N PHE A 116 -12.35 -10.04 5.61
CA PHE A 116 -12.79 -9.89 7.00
C PHE A 116 -12.07 -8.73 7.69
N LEU A 117 -10.73 -8.64 7.55
CA LEU A 117 -9.98 -7.56 8.18
C LEU A 117 -10.30 -6.19 7.58
N ALA A 118 -10.52 -6.10 6.25
CA ALA A 118 -10.96 -4.85 5.63
C ALA A 118 -12.31 -4.40 6.19
N ASP A 119 -13.30 -5.31 6.26
CA ASP A 119 -14.62 -5.03 6.81
C ASP A 119 -14.51 -4.57 8.27
N TRP A 120 -13.72 -5.28 9.06
CA TRP A 120 -13.53 -4.99 10.49
C TRP A 120 -12.84 -3.63 10.70
N LEU A 121 -11.81 -3.28 9.91
CA LEU A 121 -11.12 -2.00 9.97
C LEU A 121 -12.08 -0.83 9.68
N LEU A 122 -12.88 -0.92 8.61
CA LEU A 122 -13.87 0.10 8.28
C LEU A 122 -14.91 0.24 9.40
N GLN A 123 -15.44 -0.87 9.91
CA GLN A 123 -16.39 -0.86 11.05
C GLN A 123 -15.80 -0.23 12.31
N LYS A 124 -14.48 -0.28 12.51
CA LYS A 124 -13.79 0.36 13.64
C LYS A 124 -13.49 1.83 13.42
N GLY A 125 -13.74 2.37 12.23
CA GLY A 125 -13.56 3.77 11.89
C GLY A 125 -12.26 4.09 11.17
N VAL A 126 -11.64 3.11 10.52
CA VAL A 126 -10.61 3.37 9.51
C VAL A 126 -11.33 3.82 8.23
N ASP A 127 -10.88 4.90 7.61
CA ASP A 127 -11.53 5.44 6.41
C ASP A 127 -11.07 4.74 5.14
N HIS A 128 -9.78 4.41 5.04
CA HIS A 128 -9.23 3.78 3.86
C HIS A 128 -8.21 2.69 4.21
N VAL A 129 -8.16 1.63 3.39
CA VAL A 129 -7.27 0.49 3.58
C VAL A 129 -6.42 0.27 2.34
N ILE A 130 -5.09 0.27 2.51
CA ILE A 130 -4.12 0.07 1.43
C ILE A 130 -3.31 -1.20 1.72
N GLY A 131 -3.52 -2.22 0.91
CA GLY A 131 -2.89 -3.52 1.07
C GLY A 131 -1.65 -3.73 0.20
N SER A 132 -0.75 -4.55 0.69
CA SER A 132 0.45 -5.03 -0.01
C SER A 132 0.81 -6.44 0.45
N HIS A 133 1.87 -7.04 -0.06
CA HIS A 133 2.43 -8.35 0.21
C HIS A 133 2.18 -9.41 -0.88
N PRO A 134 1.00 -9.59 -1.49
CA PRO A 134 0.78 -10.67 -2.44
C PRO A 134 1.69 -10.69 -3.67
N HIS A 135 2.49 -9.64 -3.90
CA HIS A 135 3.36 -9.45 -5.06
C HIS A 135 2.64 -9.36 -6.41
N VAL A 136 1.33 -9.49 -6.39
CA VAL A 136 0.44 -9.31 -7.55
C VAL A 136 -0.62 -8.28 -7.21
N VAL A 137 -1.11 -7.58 -8.21
CA VAL A 137 -2.26 -6.68 -8.01
C VAL A 137 -3.49 -7.48 -7.63
N GLN A 138 -4.27 -6.95 -6.69
CA GLN A 138 -5.57 -7.51 -6.31
C GLN A 138 -6.65 -6.45 -6.52
N PRO A 139 -7.94 -6.83 -6.54
CA PRO A 139 -9.05 -5.91 -6.74
C PRO A 139 -9.04 -4.71 -5.81
N ILE A 140 -9.68 -3.65 -6.29
CA ILE A 140 -9.88 -2.38 -5.57
C ILE A 140 -11.39 -2.15 -5.45
N GLU A 141 -11.84 -1.75 -4.29
CA GLU A 141 -13.23 -1.45 -4.00
C GLU A 141 -13.36 -0.03 -3.45
N VAL A 142 -14.22 0.79 -4.03
CA VAL A 142 -14.74 1.99 -3.39
C VAL A 142 -16.11 1.62 -2.84
N ARG A 143 -16.20 1.53 -1.53
CA ARG A 143 -17.40 1.14 -0.81
C ARG A 143 -18.13 2.37 -0.33
N GLU A 144 -19.43 2.40 -0.46
CA GLU A 144 -20.28 3.48 0.04
C GLU A 144 -21.07 2.97 1.24
N ASP A 145 -20.96 3.67 2.36
CA ASP A 145 -21.81 3.40 3.52
C ASP A 145 -23.26 3.73 3.16
N SER A 146 -24.16 2.82 3.44
CA SER A 146 -25.57 2.94 3.04
C SER A 146 -26.31 4.07 3.75
N LEU A 147 -25.87 4.44 4.95
CA LEU A 147 -26.51 5.46 5.80
C LEU A 147 -25.85 6.83 5.63
N THR A 148 -24.52 6.90 5.82
CA THR A 148 -23.78 8.17 5.78
C THR A 148 -23.44 8.64 4.38
N LYS A 149 -23.47 7.72 3.38
CA LYS A 149 -23.01 7.95 2.01
C LYS A 149 -21.50 8.23 1.90
N GLU A 150 -20.78 8.03 2.98
CA GLU A 150 -19.32 8.13 2.98
C GLU A 150 -18.70 7.02 2.13
N LYS A 151 -17.62 7.38 1.43
CA LYS A 151 -16.92 6.45 0.54
C LYS A 151 -15.58 6.04 1.15
N HIS A 152 -15.36 4.75 1.18
CA HIS A 152 -14.16 4.12 1.71
C HIS A 152 -13.42 3.39 0.60
N LEU A 153 -12.11 3.64 0.49
CA LEU A 153 -11.25 2.94 -0.46
C LEU A 153 -10.63 1.70 0.20
N VAL A 154 -10.77 0.55 -0.44
CA VAL A 154 -10.07 -0.68 -0.08
C VAL A 154 -9.24 -1.16 -1.26
N VAL A 155 -7.93 -1.10 -1.15
CA VAL A 155 -6.97 -1.69 -2.09
C VAL A 155 -6.43 -2.96 -1.45
N TYR A 156 -6.74 -4.13 -2.00
CA TYR A 156 -6.29 -5.39 -1.38
C TYR A 156 -4.82 -5.67 -1.60
N SER A 157 -4.26 -5.30 -2.76
CA SER A 157 -2.81 -5.34 -3.00
C SER A 157 -2.40 -4.40 -4.14
N LEU A 158 -1.39 -3.59 -3.88
CA LEU A 158 -0.75 -2.72 -4.87
C LEU A 158 0.14 -3.50 -5.87
N GLY A 159 0.45 -4.76 -5.62
CA GLY A 159 1.44 -5.52 -6.40
C GLY A 159 2.86 -5.02 -6.17
N ASN A 160 3.72 -5.22 -7.16
CA ASN A 160 5.12 -4.79 -7.12
C ASN A 160 5.34 -3.49 -7.89
N TYR A 161 5.55 -2.38 -7.17
CA TYR A 161 5.81 -1.08 -7.81
C TYR A 161 7.18 -1.06 -8.49
N ILE A 162 8.26 -1.31 -7.72
CA ILE A 162 9.61 -1.59 -8.23
C ILE A 162 10.11 -2.85 -7.56
N SER A 163 10.41 -3.89 -8.35
CA SER A 163 10.84 -5.17 -7.83
C SER A 163 11.76 -5.89 -8.81
N ASN A 164 12.63 -6.75 -8.30
CA ASN A 164 13.43 -7.66 -9.12
C ASN A 164 12.63 -8.90 -9.59
N MET A 165 11.41 -9.09 -9.11
CA MET A 165 10.56 -10.19 -9.53
C MET A 165 10.10 -10.02 -10.98
N SER A 166 10.25 -11.07 -11.80
CA SER A 166 9.95 -11.05 -13.23
C SER A 166 8.99 -12.14 -13.69
N ALA A 167 8.51 -12.96 -12.75
CA ALA A 167 7.49 -13.95 -13.06
C ALA A 167 6.18 -13.25 -13.47
N ARG A 168 5.36 -13.95 -14.26
CA ARG A 168 4.07 -13.42 -14.74
C ARG A 168 3.24 -12.86 -13.59
N ARG A 169 2.71 -11.65 -13.75
CA ARG A 169 1.94 -10.85 -12.79
C ARG A 169 2.73 -10.24 -11.63
N THR A 170 3.99 -10.63 -11.41
CA THR A 170 4.82 -10.06 -10.34
C THR A 170 5.76 -8.94 -10.82
N ASP A 171 5.74 -8.65 -12.11
CA ASP A 171 6.63 -7.70 -12.77
C ASP A 171 6.06 -6.28 -12.90
N GLY A 172 4.95 -6.02 -12.22
CA GLY A 172 4.31 -4.71 -12.17
C GLY A 172 3.39 -4.56 -10.96
N GLY A 173 2.81 -3.39 -10.84
CA GLY A 173 1.92 -3.00 -9.77
C GLY A 173 0.97 -1.89 -10.20
N LEU A 174 0.40 -1.22 -9.21
CA LEU A 174 -0.48 -0.10 -9.44
C LEU A 174 -0.14 1.08 -8.52
N MET A 175 -0.49 2.26 -8.98
CA MET A 175 -0.53 3.48 -8.20
C MET A 175 -1.99 3.88 -8.04
N VAL A 176 -2.40 4.23 -6.84
CA VAL A 176 -3.73 4.77 -6.56
C VAL A 176 -3.60 6.24 -6.28
N ARG A 177 -4.47 7.04 -6.89
CA ARG A 177 -4.68 8.44 -6.59
C ARG A 177 -6.05 8.61 -5.94
N MET A 178 -6.07 9.22 -4.77
CA MET A 178 -7.29 9.58 -4.07
C MET A 178 -7.28 11.07 -3.75
N GLU A 179 -8.41 11.71 -3.87
CA GLU A 179 -8.63 13.11 -3.54
C GLU A 179 -9.60 13.21 -2.38
N LEU A 180 -9.12 13.77 -1.29
CA LEU A 180 -9.95 14.13 -0.14
C LEU A 180 -10.34 15.60 -0.24
N VAL A 181 -11.59 15.90 0.01
CA VAL A 181 -12.12 17.28 0.07
C VAL A 181 -12.66 17.52 1.48
N LYS A 182 -12.34 18.70 2.01
CA LYS A 182 -12.75 19.17 3.32
C LYS A 182 -13.58 20.44 3.15
N ASP A 183 -14.89 20.31 3.33
CA ASP A 183 -15.84 21.42 3.43
C ASP A 183 -16.48 21.40 4.82
N SER A 184 -17.78 21.18 4.93
CA SER A 184 -18.44 20.92 6.22
C SER A 184 -18.12 19.53 6.79
N THR A 185 -17.77 18.59 5.91
CA THR A 185 -17.35 17.23 6.25
C THR A 185 -16.15 16.84 5.39
N ILE A 186 -15.46 15.76 5.76
CA ILE A 186 -14.37 15.21 4.95
C ILE A 186 -14.92 14.06 4.15
N ARG A 187 -14.58 14.02 2.86
CA ARG A 187 -15.05 12.96 1.96
C ARG A 187 -14.04 12.60 0.89
N LEU A 188 -14.07 11.35 0.47
CA LEU A 188 -13.38 10.89 -0.74
C LEU A 188 -14.15 11.41 -1.96
N ASN A 189 -13.61 12.43 -2.62
CA ASN A 189 -14.21 13.06 -3.79
C ASN A 189 -13.95 12.27 -5.06
N HIS A 190 -12.69 11.89 -5.27
CA HIS A 190 -12.26 11.20 -6.47
C HIS A 190 -11.24 10.12 -6.14
N CYS A 191 -11.31 9.00 -6.87
CA CYS A 191 -10.35 7.93 -6.75
C CYS A 191 -10.15 7.24 -8.11
N GLU A 192 -8.89 7.00 -8.45
CA GLU A 192 -8.51 6.32 -9.69
C GLU A 192 -7.22 5.53 -9.50
N TYR A 193 -6.96 4.57 -10.37
CA TYR A 193 -5.72 3.81 -10.36
C TYR A 193 -4.99 3.90 -11.71
N SER A 194 -3.68 3.71 -11.68
CA SER A 194 -2.85 3.56 -12.87
C SER A 194 -2.00 2.31 -12.73
N LEU A 195 -1.99 1.50 -13.77
CA LEU A 195 -1.09 0.35 -13.83
C LEU A 195 0.31 0.80 -14.24
N VAL A 196 1.31 0.20 -13.61
CA VAL A 196 2.73 0.43 -13.88
C VAL A 196 3.45 -0.91 -14.02
N TRP A 197 4.46 -0.93 -14.88
CA TRP A 197 5.25 -2.12 -15.14
C TRP A 197 6.74 -1.84 -14.95
N THR A 198 7.49 -2.78 -14.40
CA THR A 198 8.92 -2.62 -14.12
C THR A 198 9.75 -3.18 -15.27
N ALA A 199 10.28 -2.30 -16.11
CA ALA A 199 11.31 -2.63 -17.09
C ALA A 199 12.66 -2.86 -16.40
N ARG A 200 13.49 -3.71 -17.01
CA ARG A 200 14.83 -4.05 -16.50
C ARG A 200 15.88 -3.84 -17.58
N PRO A 201 16.10 -2.58 -18.00
CA PRO A 201 17.13 -2.28 -19.01
C PRO A 201 18.54 -2.50 -18.46
N ILE A 202 19.48 -2.79 -19.37
CA ILE A 202 20.91 -2.71 -19.06
C ILE A 202 21.34 -1.27 -19.36
N GLN A 203 21.83 -0.56 -18.35
CA GLN A 203 22.39 0.78 -18.47
C GLN A 203 23.82 0.78 -17.94
N SER A 204 24.74 1.28 -18.75
CA SER A 204 26.19 1.29 -18.41
C SER A 204 26.71 -0.08 -17.96
N GLY A 205 26.29 -1.16 -18.63
CA GLY A 205 26.67 -2.54 -18.31
C GLY A 205 26.04 -3.15 -17.05
N LYS A 206 25.16 -2.42 -16.35
CA LYS A 206 24.48 -2.88 -15.14
C LYS A 206 22.97 -3.02 -15.35
N LYS A 207 22.37 -4.05 -14.73
CA LYS A 207 20.91 -4.16 -14.65
C LYS A 207 20.35 -2.98 -13.86
N ASN A 208 19.33 -2.34 -14.42
CA ASN A 208 18.60 -1.26 -13.78
C ASN A 208 17.11 -1.60 -13.72
N HIS A 209 16.35 -0.83 -12.94
CA HIS A 209 14.89 -0.95 -12.85
C HIS A 209 14.28 0.39 -13.23
N GLN A 210 13.36 0.36 -14.19
CA GLN A 210 12.65 1.54 -14.67
C GLN A 210 11.15 1.28 -14.60
N LEU A 211 10.46 2.15 -13.89
CA LEU A 211 9.00 2.08 -13.81
C LEU A 211 8.39 2.75 -15.04
N LEU A 212 7.54 2.01 -15.75
CA LEU A 212 6.87 2.47 -16.95
C LEU A 212 5.35 2.46 -16.73
N PRO A 213 4.65 3.60 -16.99
CA PRO A 213 3.20 3.56 -17.17
C PRO A 213 2.84 2.64 -18.34
N ILE A 214 1.78 1.84 -18.17
CA ILE A 214 1.42 0.82 -19.18
C ILE A 214 0.97 1.40 -20.52
N ASN A 215 0.62 2.66 -20.57
CA ASN A 215 0.12 3.35 -21.77
C ASN A 215 1.14 4.31 -22.39
N LEU A 216 2.42 4.10 -22.14
CA LEU A 216 3.49 4.78 -22.89
C LEU A 216 3.35 4.53 -24.40
N PRO A 217 3.71 5.51 -25.24
CA PRO A 217 3.82 5.28 -26.68
C PRO A 217 4.76 4.10 -26.97
N SER A 218 4.38 3.26 -27.93
CA SER A 218 5.11 2.02 -28.24
C SER A 218 6.58 2.24 -28.56
N ASP A 219 6.92 3.40 -29.14
CA ASP A 219 8.29 3.77 -29.54
C ASP A 219 9.17 4.07 -28.31
N SER A 220 8.56 4.45 -27.19
CA SER A 220 9.24 4.71 -25.92
C SER A 220 9.48 3.43 -25.11
N ILE A 221 8.97 2.27 -25.56
CA ILE A 221 9.10 0.99 -24.87
C ILE A 221 10.14 0.12 -25.58
N PRO A 222 11.20 -0.36 -24.90
CA PRO A 222 12.15 -1.31 -25.46
C PRO A 222 11.44 -2.51 -26.12
N VAL A 223 11.87 -2.90 -27.31
CA VAL A 223 11.20 -3.95 -28.11
C VAL A 223 11.06 -5.26 -27.33
N ASN A 224 12.10 -5.67 -26.60
CA ASN A 224 12.11 -6.87 -25.78
C ASN A 224 11.19 -6.78 -24.54
N ALA A 225 10.78 -5.58 -24.12
CA ALA A 225 9.90 -5.35 -22.99
C ALA A 225 8.39 -5.34 -23.36
N ARG A 226 8.08 -5.07 -24.64
CA ARG A 226 6.70 -4.83 -25.11
C ARG A 226 5.76 -6.00 -24.82
N ASN A 227 6.24 -7.23 -25.05
CA ASN A 227 5.41 -8.42 -24.86
C ASN A 227 5.07 -8.65 -23.37
N SER A 228 6.04 -8.57 -22.46
CA SER A 228 5.82 -8.75 -21.02
C SER A 228 4.90 -7.65 -20.45
N LEU A 229 5.13 -6.39 -20.83
CA LEU A 229 4.26 -5.28 -20.46
C LEU A 229 2.81 -5.51 -20.93
N ARG A 230 2.63 -5.98 -22.17
CA ARG A 230 1.31 -6.29 -22.73
C ARG A 230 0.62 -7.43 -21.94
N ILE A 231 1.36 -8.48 -21.59
CA ILE A 231 0.84 -9.61 -20.81
C ILE A 231 0.39 -9.13 -19.43
N PHE A 232 1.25 -8.39 -18.70
CA PHE A 232 0.92 -7.82 -17.40
C PHE A 232 -0.35 -6.94 -17.47
N THR A 233 -0.38 -6.03 -18.44
CA THR A 233 -1.51 -5.11 -18.64
C THR A 233 -2.82 -5.86 -18.88
N ASN A 234 -2.81 -6.86 -19.76
CA ASN A 234 -3.99 -7.65 -20.08
C ASN A 234 -4.47 -8.47 -18.87
N ASP A 235 -3.56 -9.13 -18.16
CA ASP A 235 -3.89 -9.91 -16.97
C ASP A 235 -4.52 -9.03 -15.88
N ALA A 236 -3.92 -7.85 -15.63
CA ALA A 236 -4.43 -6.91 -14.62
C ALA A 236 -5.81 -6.34 -15.02
N ARG A 237 -6.00 -5.96 -16.30
CA ARG A 237 -7.28 -5.43 -16.78
C ARG A 237 -8.40 -6.46 -16.76
N ILE A 238 -8.11 -7.72 -17.13
CA ILE A 238 -9.09 -8.82 -17.03
C ILE A 238 -9.54 -8.98 -15.57
N LEU A 239 -8.60 -8.98 -14.62
CA LEU A 239 -8.91 -9.06 -13.21
C LEU A 239 -9.76 -7.87 -12.74
N PHE A 240 -9.37 -6.65 -13.09
CA PHE A 240 -9.99 -5.43 -12.62
C PHE A 240 -11.36 -5.20 -13.25
N ASN A 241 -11.53 -5.47 -14.53
CA ASN A 241 -12.84 -5.39 -15.19
C ASN A 241 -13.88 -6.32 -14.56
N LYS A 242 -13.42 -7.44 -13.99
CA LYS A 242 -14.31 -8.42 -13.36
C LYS A 242 -14.58 -8.13 -11.88
N HIS A 243 -13.63 -7.52 -11.17
CA HIS A 243 -13.64 -7.51 -9.71
C HIS A 243 -13.51 -6.13 -9.06
N ASN A 244 -13.04 -5.09 -9.77
CA ASN A 244 -13.00 -3.75 -9.21
C ASN A 244 -14.40 -3.17 -9.08
N GLN A 245 -14.58 -2.33 -8.04
CA GLN A 245 -15.84 -1.64 -7.77
C GLN A 245 -15.60 -0.15 -7.54
N GLY A 246 -16.35 0.71 -8.23
CA GLY A 246 -16.39 2.15 -7.98
C GLY A 246 -15.11 2.92 -8.30
N ILE A 247 -14.15 2.33 -9.02
CA ILE A 247 -12.87 2.98 -9.37
C ILE A 247 -12.56 2.79 -10.85
N LYS A 248 -11.94 3.81 -11.46
CA LYS A 248 -11.58 3.81 -12.89
C LYS A 248 -10.07 3.85 -13.08
N GLU A 249 -9.62 3.32 -14.22
CA GLU A 249 -8.23 3.43 -14.66
C GLU A 249 -7.95 4.84 -15.18
N TYR A 250 -6.88 5.45 -14.67
CA TYR A 250 -6.31 6.68 -15.18
C TYR A 250 -5.10 6.37 -16.07
N LEU A 251 -5.09 6.96 -17.25
CA LEU A 251 -4.00 6.81 -18.22
C LEU A 251 -3.17 8.08 -18.26
N PHE A 252 -1.87 7.98 -17.95
CA PHE A 252 -0.94 9.12 -17.98
C PHE A 252 -0.81 9.73 -19.38
N TYR A 253 -0.81 8.89 -20.42
CA TYR A 253 -0.74 9.32 -21.82
C TYR A 253 -2.10 9.07 -22.47
N LYS A 254 -2.80 10.13 -22.83
CA LYS A 254 -4.00 10.03 -23.67
C LYS A 254 -3.56 9.97 -25.12
N LYS A 255 -4.09 9.03 -25.91
CA LYS A 255 -3.94 9.10 -27.37
C LYS A 255 -4.54 10.42 -27.84
N LYS A 256 -3.72 11.22 -28.51
CA LYS A 256 -4.21 12.40 -29.26
C LYS A 256 -5.08 11.93 -30.40
#